data_28306ca1d45f238b63e4518c00ffafd0
#
_entry.id   28306ca1d45f238b63e4518c00ffafd0
#
_cell.length_a   1.000
_cell.length_b   1.000
_cell.length_c   1.000
_cell.angle_alpha   90.00
_cell.angle_beta   90.00
_cell.angle_gamma   90.00
#
_symmetry.space_group_name_H-M   'P 1'
#
loop_
_entity.id
_entity.type
_entity.pdbx_description
1 polymer ?
#
loop_
_entity_poly.entity_id
_entity_poly.type
_entity_poly.pdbx_seq_one_letter_code
_entity_poly.pdbx_strand_id
1 'polypeptide(L)'
;MPINTGEVPPDKSDFDVIVVGGGPGGSAAAAYNALNGCKVLLIEKGIWPRDKVCGDAVGGKSLSHVEELGVLPLIQATPYYQVDSILFGSANGSEVRVMLPKDSYEEKGLMSGYALPRVQFDYMMFKRASEIVRENGGSVVQGFTVKEVLSEGSGASSKITGVTGKFGGGRSDGPLMSFSSTVTIGAGGYNCPVSRKITDLYDEPHKDDYHFCGGYREYWENVDGLEGQEGQIEIHFIDEVLPGYFWLFPVKEGVVNVGIGMLISEQRKQKGMKKSLKKIQKWVIEEHPRFSRRFKGAKLVEGSEKGWQLPFGSPRKEAPSFQPRSCLLYTSDAADESVS
;
A
#
# COMPACT_ATOMS: atom_id res chain seq x y z
N MET A 1 -21.14 -5.96 -13.41
CA MET A 1 -20.14 -6.47 -14.36
C MET A 1 -19.91 -7.93 -14.07
N PRO A 2 -19.83 -8.79 -15.07
CA PRO A 2 -19.63 -10.21 -14.80
C PRO A 2 -18.26 -10.40 -14.15
N ILE A 3 -18.28 -10.97 -12.97
CA ILE A 3 -17.09 -11.57 -12.34
C ILE A 3 -16.64 -12.63 -13.35
N ASN A 4 -15.36 -12.62 -13.73
CA ASN A 4 -14.85 -13.62 -14.67
C ASN A 4 -14.86 -15.00 -13.97
N THR A 5 -15.99 -15.69 -14.03
CA THR A 5 -16.24 -16.96 -13.37
C THR A 5 -15.43 -18.13 -13.97
N GLY A 6 -14.81 -17.91 -15.13
CA GLY A 6 -13.97 -18.91 -15.79
C GLY A 6 -12.63 -19.17 -15.09
N GLU A 7 -12.23 -18.32 -14.14
CA GLU A 7 -10.94 -18.43 -13.40
C GLU A 7 -11.11 -18.84 -11.93
N VAL A 8 -12.33 -19.04 -11.47
CA VAL A 8 -12.60 -19.40 -10.07
C VAL A 8 -12.32 -20.88 -9.89
N PRO A 9 -11.35 -21.27 -9.03
CA PRO A 9 -11.11 -22.68 -8.75
C PRO A 9 -12.33 -23.32 -8.10
N PRO A 10 -12.54 -24.62 -8.29
CA PRO A 10 -13.60 -25.35 -7.60
C PRO A 10 -13.52 -25.17 -6.08
N ASP A 11 -14.69 -25.24 -5.41
CA ASP A 11 -14.73 -25.29 -3.95
C ASP A 11 -13.89 -26.46 -3.42
N LYS A 12 -13.22 -26.22 -2.28
CA LYS A 12 -12.28 -27.16 -1.63
C LYS A 12 -11.02 -27.50 -2.44
N SER A 13 -10.63 -26.63 -3.40
CA SER A 13 -9.34 -26.78 -4.09
C SER A 13 -8.17 -26.53 -3.13
N ASP A 14 -7.09 -27.29 -3.36
CA ASP A 14 -5.83 -27.21 -2.62
C ASP A 14 -4.77 -26.43 -3.38
N PHE A 15 -3.98 -25.66 -2.63
CA PHE A 15 -2.85 -24.85 -3.11
C PHE A 15 -1.63 -25.04 -2.19
N ASP A 16 -0.44 -24.81 -2.71
CA ASP A 16 0.75 -24.73 -1.88
C ASP A 16 0.72 -23.44 -1.05
N VAL A 17 0.34 -22.33 -1.71
CA VAL A 17 0.29 -21.00 -1.10
C VAL A 17 -1.01 -20.29 -1.46
N ILE A 18 -1.70 -19.75 -0.44
CA ILE A 18 -2.78 -18.77 -0.62
C ILE A 18 -2.26 -17.40 -0.21
N VAL A 19 -2.38 -16.41 -1.11
CA VAL A 19 -2.07 -14.99 -0.83
C VAL A 19 -3.36 -14.20 -0.72
N VAL A 20 -3.63 -13.62 0.43
CA VAL A 20 -4.84 -12.83 0.72
C VAL A 20 -4.54 -11.34 0.66
N GLY A 21 -4.93 -10.70 -0.44
CA GLY A 21 -4.72 -9.29 -0.77
C GLY A 21 -3.85 -9.12 -2.01
N GLY A 22 -4.39 -8.48 -3.06
CA GLY A 22 -3.73 -8.22 -4.33
C GLY A 22 -3.08 -6.83 -4.44
N GLY A 23 -2.70 -6.21 -3.32
CA GLY A 23 -1.87 -4.99 -3.31
C GLY A 23 -0.42 -5.30 -3.72
N PRO A 24 0.50 -4.32 -3.79
CA PRO A 24 1.87 -4.53 -4.24
C PRO A 24 2.59 -5.67 -3.52
N GLY A 25 2.54 -5.72 -2.19
CA GLY A 25 3.16 -6.80 -1.42
C GLY A 25 2.56 -8.17 -1.70
N GLY A 26 1.22 -8.28 -1.81
CA GLY A 26 0.57 -9.55 -2.15
C GLY A 26 0.81 -9.98 -3.59
N SER A 27 0.84 -9.03 -4.53
CA SER A 27 1.22 -9.28 -5.92
C SER A 27 2.65 -9.80 -6.03
N ALA A 28 3.61 -9.16 -5.35
CA ALA A 28 4.99 -9.63 -5.31
C ALA A 28 5.09 -11.01 -4.67
N ALA A 29 4.46 -11.23 -3.50
CA ALA A 29 4.47 -12.52 -2.83
C ALA A 29 3.90 -13.64 -3.71
N ALA A 30 2.78 -13.38 -4.40
CA ALA A 30 2.17 -14.36 -5.29
C ALA A 30 3.09 -14.69 -6.48
N ALA A 31 3.66 -13.65 -7.12
CA ALA A 31 4.55 -13.83 -8.25
C ALA A 31 5.81 -14.63 -7.89
N TYR A 32 6.50 -14.25 -6.80
CA TYR A 32 7.72 -14.98 -6.39
C TYR A 32 7.43 -16.42 -5.97
N ASN A 33 6.36 -16.70 -5.27
CA ASN A 33 6.01 -18.08 -4.94
C ASN A 33 5.70 -18.89 -6.20
N ALA A 34 4.98 -18.33 -7.17
CA ALA A 34 4.69 -18.99 -8.43
C ALA A 34 5.97 -19.26 -9.26
N LEU A 35 6.89 -18.27 -9.36
CA LEU A 35 8.19 -18.44 -10.02
C LEU A 35 9.06 -19.52 -9.36
N ASN A 36 8.87 -19.77 -8.06
CA ASN A 36 9.54 -20.85 -7.34
C ASN A 36 8.78 -22.19 -7.39
N GLY A 37 7.82 -22.35 -8.29
CA GLY A 37 7.13 -23.61 -8.57
C GLY A 37 5.96 -23.92 -7.63
N CYS A 38 5.55 -23.00 -6.77
CA CYS A 38 4.37 -23.21 -5.92
C CYS A 38 3.07 -23.00 -6.72
N LYS A 39 2.09 -23.85 -6.50
CA LYS A 39 0.71 -23.63 -6.96
C LYS A 39 0.04 -22.57 -6.08
N VAL A 40 -0.09 -21.36 -6.59
CA VAL A 40 -0.54 -20.19 -5.84
C VAL A 40 -2.01 -19.85 -6.11
N LEU A 41 -2.77 -19.50 -5.05
CA LEU A 41 -4.05 -18.80 -5.17
C LEU A 41 -3.88 -17.34 -4.69
N LEU A 42 -4.00 -16.39 -5.60
CA LEU A 42 -4.03 -14.96 -5.27
C LEU A 42 -5.48 -14.48 -5.12
N ILE A 43 -5.84 -13.98 -3.94
CA ILE A 43 -7.19 -13.53 -3.60
C ILE A 43 -7.20 -12.01 -3.41
N GLU A 44 -8.05 -11.29 -4.16
CA GLU A 44 -8.33 -9.87 -3.95
C GLU A 44 -9.85 -9.64 -3.72
N LYS A 45 -10.18 -8.88 -2.68
CA LYS A 45 -11.58 -8.56 -2.37
C LYS A 45 -12.18 -7.51 -3.29
N GLY A 46 -11.36 -6.62 -3.85
CA GLY A 46 -11.75 -5.61 -4.81
C GLY A 46 -11.74 -6.13 -6.24
N ILE A 47 -12.24 -5.30 -7.14
CA ILE A 47 -12.08 -5.47 -8.58
C ILE A 47 -11.08 -4.41 -9.04
N TRP A 48 -10.07 -4.82 -9.75
CA TRP A 48 -9.06 -3.91 -10.30
C TRP A 48 -9.54 -3.23 -11.60
N PRO A 49 -9.08 -2.00 -11.90
CA PRO A 49 -8.19 -1.16 -11.10
C PRO A 49 -8.91 -0.55 -9.90
N ARG A 50 -8.22 -0.41 -8.78
CA ARG A 50 -8.69 0.26 -7.57
C ARG A 50 -7.62 1.19 -6.99
N ASP A 51 -8.07 2.27 -6.36
CA ASP A 51 -7.19 3.26 -5.77
C ASP A 51 -6.92 2.99 -4.28
N LYS A 52 -5.75 3.40 -3.79
CA LYS A 52 -5.34 3.36 -2.38
C LYS A 52 -4.66 4.67 -1.98
N VAL A 53 -4.88 5.13 -0.76
CA VAL A 53 -4.19 6.32 -0.21
C VAL A 53 -2.71 6.05 -0.04
N CYS A 54 -1.90 6.89 -0.67
CA CYS A 54 -0.43 6.88 -0.66
C CYS A 54 0.10 8.19 -1.22
N GLY A 55 1.36 8.52 -0.99
CA GLY A 55 2.09 9.58 -1.69
C GLY A 55 2.47 9.24 -3.13
N ASP A 56 2.27 8.00 -3.56
CA ASP A 56 2.50 7.53 -4.95
C ASP A 56 3.96 7.39 -5.39
N ALA A 57 4.91 7.61 -4.51
CA ALA A 57 6.32 7.39 -4.80
C ALA A 57 6.71 5.90 -4.68
N VAL A 58 7.52 5.42 -5.61
CA VAL A 58 8.12 4.09 -5.67
C VAL A 58 9.61 4.26 -5.83
N GLY A 59 10.39 3.73 -4.90
CA GLY A 59 11.84 3.92 -4.90
C GLY A 59 12.56 2.89 -4.04
N GLY A 60 13.84 3.11 -3.78
CA GLY A 60 14.65 2.28 -2.93
C GLY A 60 14.72 0.82 -3.38
N LYS A 61 14.74 -0.10 -2.44
CA LYS A 61 14.84 -1.55 -2.70
C LYS A 61 13.68 -2.11 -3.54
N SER A 62 12.52 -1.45 -3.57
CA SER A 62 11.38 -1.93 -4.35
C SER A 62 11.61 -1.89 -5.86
N LEU A 63 12.52 -1.04 -6.36
CA LEU A 63 12.79 -0.91 -7.78
C LEU A 63 13.38 -2.18 -8.40
N SER A 64 14.28 -2.88 -7.70
CA SER A 64 14.81 -4.15 -8.18
C SER A 64 13.72 -5.22 -8.34
N HIS A 65 12.76 -5.25 -7.43
CA HIS A 65 11.63 -6.17 -7.54
C HIS A 65 10.65 -5.78 -8.66
N VAL A 66 10.43 -4.49 -8.86
CA VAL A 66 9.63 -3.97 -9.98
C VAL A 66 10.24 -4.35 -11.33
N GLU A 67 11.57 -4.26 -11.44
CA GLU A 67 12.32 -4.69 -12.63
C GLU A 67 12.27 -6.20 -12.80
N GLU A 68 12.65 -6.96 -11.77
CA GLU A 68 12.73 -8.41 -11.78
C GLU A 68 11.39 -9.08 -12.15
N LEU A 69 10.28 -8.51 -11.67
CA LEU A 69 8.93 -8.96 -12.02
C LEU A 69 8.45 -8.47 -13.40
N GLY A 70 9.25 -7.68 -14.12
CA GLY A 70 8.90 -7.17 -15.44
C GLY A 70 7.83 -6.06 -15.43
N VAL A 71 7.68 -5.33 -14.32
CA VAL A 71 6.73 -4.22 -14.20
C VAL A 71 7.33 -2.90 -14.66
N LEU A 72 8.66 -2.75 -14.59
CA LEU A 72 9.36 -1.52 -14.97
C LEU A 72 9.04 -1.02 -16.39
N PRO A 73 9.03 -1.87 -17.45
CA PRO A 73 8.64 -1.42 -18.78
C PRO A 73 7.20 -0.91 -18.85
N LEU A 74 6.28 -1.43 -18.02
CA LEU A 74 4.90 -0.96 -17.96
C LEU A 74 4.81 0.44 -17.34
N ILE A 75 5.62 0.72 -16.31
CA ILE A 75 5.73 2.05 -15.72
C ILE A 75 6.26 3.04 -16.77
N GLN A 76 7.37 2.69 -17.45
CA GLN A 76 8.01 3.54 -18.44
C GLN A 76 7.14 3.83 -19.67
N ALA A 77 6.16 2.96 -19.96
CA ALA A 77 5.19 3.17 -21.04
C ALA A 77 3.99 4.06 -20.65
N THR A 78 3.93 4.54 -19.41
CA THR A 78 2.84 5.41 -18.90
C THR A 78 3.41 6.74 -18.42
N PRO A 79 2.60 7.83 -18.36
CA PRO A 79 3.05 9.05 -17.72
C PRO A 79 3.42 8.82 -16.25
N TYR A 80 4.63 9.16 -15.89
CA TYR A 80 5.15 9.12 -14.53
C TYR A 80 5.99 10.36 -14.26
N TYR A 81 6.30 10.62 -12.99
CA TYR A 81 7.27 11.61 -12.57
C TYR A 81 8.52 10.89 -12.05
N GLN A 82 9.69 11.28 -12.57
CA GLN A 82 10.96 10.74 -12.08
C GLN A 82 11.30 11.37 -10.73
N VAL A 83 11.73 10.57 -9.76
CA VAL A 83 12.12 11.04 -8.43
C VAL A 83 13.63 10.87 -8.25
N ASP A 84 14.33 11.98 -8.09
CA ASP A 84 15.80 12.04 -7.90
C ASP A 84 16.20 12.61 -6.55
N SER A 85 15.27 13.26 -5.86
CA SER A 85 15.55 13.92 -4.58
C SER A 85 14.32 14.07 -3.72
N ILE A 86 14.56 14.27 -2.42
CA ILE A 86 13.51 14.57 -1.44
C ILE A 86 13.87 15.89 -0.77
N LEU A 87 12.95 16.85 -0.78
CA LEU A 87 13.02 18.05 0.03
C LEU A 87 12.36 17.79 1.38
N PHE A 88 13.11 17.94 2.44
CA PHE A 88 12.57 17.94 3.80
C PHE A 88 12.48 19.38 4.30
N GLY A 89 11.29 19.80 4.67
CA GLY A 89 11.02 21.09 5.28
C GLY A 89 10.66 20.95 6.76
N SER A 90 11.29 21.73 7.63
CA SER A 90 11.01 21.72 9.06
C SER A 90 9.93 22.75 9.43
N ALA A 91 9.41 22.65 10.67
CA ALA A 91 8.38 23.55 11.19
C ALA A 91 8.86 25.02 11.26
N ASN A 92 10.14 25.26 11.52
CA ASN A 92 10.73 26.61 11.54
C ASN A 92 11.01 27.21 10.15
N GLY A 93 10.68 26.47 9.07
CA GLY A 93 10.86 26.93 7.69
C GLY A 93 12.23 26.59 7.07
N SER A 94 13.14 25.96 7.80
CA SER A 94 14.40 25.46 7.22
C SER A 94 14.12 24.27 6.29
N GLU A 95 14.90 24.17 5.21
CA GLU A 95 14.76 23.12 4.19
C GLU A 95 16.10 22.46 3.90
N VAL A 96 16.06 21.18 3.64
CA VAL A 96 17.19 20.41 3.14
C VAL A 96 16.74 19.52 2.00
N ARG A 97 17.47 19.55 0.88
CA ARG A 97 17.27 18.67 -0.26
C ARG A 97 18.27 17.52 -0.17
N VAL A 98 17.77 16.31 -0.12
CA VAL A 98 18.56 15.07 -0.11
C VAL A 98 18.44 14.45 -1.49
N MET A 99 19.60 14.31 -2.16
CA MET A 99 19.67 13.63 -3.45
C MET A 99 19.62 12.11 -3.23
N LEU A 100 18.82 11.41 -4.02
CA LEU A 100 18.85 9.94 -4.04
C LEU A 100 20.13 9.46 -4.73
N PRO A 101 20.71 8.33 -4.28
CA PRO A 101 21.95 7.81 -4.83
C PRO A 101 21.75 7.34 -6.27
N LYS A 102 22.17 8.17 -7.25
CA LYS A 102 22.04 7.87 -8.69
C LYS A 102 22.96 6.74 -9.12
N ASP A 103 24.20 6.80 -8.72
CA ASP A 103 25.26 5.90 -9.23
C ASP A 103 24.93 4.42 -9.02
N SER A 104 24.40 4.04 -7.85
CA SER A 104 24.05 2.65 -7.53
C SER A 104 22.84 2.11 -8.33
N TYR A 105 22.02 3.00 -8.89
CA TYR A 105 20.86 2.64 -9.72
C TYR A 105 21.22 2.70 -11.20
N GLU A 106 21.97 3.70 -11.63
CA GLU A 106 22.45 3.87 -13.02
C GLU A 106 23.34 2.69 -13.46
N GLU A 107 24.23 2.20 -12.60
CA GLU A 107 25.03 0.98 -12.84
C GLU A 107 24.17 -0.25 -13.15
N LYS A 108 22.92 -0.28 -12.64
CA LYS A 108 21.95 -1.34 -12.89
C LYS A 108 20.93 -0.98 -13.98
N GLY A 109 21.11 0.15 -14.67
CA GLY A 109 20.14 0.65 -15.64
C GLY A 109 18.82 1.13 -15.03
N LEU A 110 18.77 1.37 -13.72
CA LEU A 110 17.58 1.82 -12.99
C LEU A 110 17.61 3.31 -12.73
N MET A 111 16.46 3.92 -12.61
CA MET A 111 16.28 5.29 -12.12
C MET A 111 16.15 5.31 -10.60
N SER A 112 16.44 6.45 -9.96
CA SER A 112 16.40 6.60 -8.50
C SER A 112 15.01 6.37 -7.91
N GLY A 113 13.93 6.70 -8.63
CA GLY A 113 12.56 6.48 -8.22
C GLY A 113 11.55 6.95 -9.25
N TYR A 114 10.31 6.55 -9.03
CA TYR A 114 9.14 6.90 -9.83
C TYR A 114 8.03 7.40 -8.91
N ALA A 115 7.25 8.37 -9.37
CA ALA A 115 5.97 8.68 -8.76
C ALA A 115 4.88 8.62 -9.83
N LEU A 116 3.83 7.86 -9.55
CA LEU A 116 2.67 7.69 -10.42
C LEU A 116 1.47 7.23 -9.56
N PRO A 117 0.23 7.57 -9.99
CA PRO A 117 -0.94 7.23 -9.18
C PRO A 117 -1.03 5.73 -8.84
N ARG A 118 -1.27 5.43 -7.57
CA ARG A 118 -1.38 4.04 -7.06
C ARG A 118 -2.41 3.19 -7.80
N VAL A 119 -3.45 3.81 -8.35
CA VAL A 119 -4.43 3.10 -9.20
C VAL A 119 -3.76 2.46 -10.42
N GLN A 120 -2.72 3.09 -10.96
CA GLN A 120 -1.95 2.58 -12.10
C GLN A 120 -0.88 1.59 -11.63
N PHE A 121 -0.02 2.00 -10.70
CA PHE A 121 1.07 1.16 -10.21
C PHE A 121 0.59 -0.16 -9.61
N ASP A 122 -0.37 -0.11 -8.70
CA ASP A 122 -0.90 -1.32 -8.05
C ASP A 122 -1.55 -2.25 -9.09
N TYR A 123 -2.23 -1.69 -10.10
CA TYR A 123 -2.82 -2.48 -11.17
C TYR A 123 -1.77 -3.15 -12.07
N MET A 124 -0.69 -2.46 -12.40
CA MET A 124 0.43 -3.05 -13.15
C MET A 124 1.04 -4.23 -12.38
N MET A 125 1.32 -4.05 -11.09
CA MET A 125 1.81 -5.10 -10.21
C MET A 125 0.86 -6.30 -10.16
N PHE A 126 -0.43 -6.05 -9.94
CA PHE A 126 -1.44 -7.11 -9.87
C PHE A 126 -1.61 -7.84 -11.21
N LYS A 127 -1.64 -7.11 -12.31
CA LYS A 127 -1.75 -7.68 -13.66
C LYS A 127 -0.58 -8.61 -13.94
N ARG A 128 0.65 -8.14 -13.72
CA ARG A 128 1.85 -8.93 -13.97
C ARG A 128 1.94 -10.16 -13.05
N ALA A 129 1.65 -9.99 -11.76
CA ALA A 129 1.56 -11.11 -10.83
C ALA A 129 0.50 -12.13 -11.25
N SER A 130 -0.64 -11.67 -11.75
CA SER A 130 -1.71 -12.54 -12.23
C SER A 130 -1.30 -13.36 -13.45
N GLU A 131 -0.53 -12.79 -14.38
CA GLU A 131 0.06 -13.49 -15.52
C GLU A 131 1.02 -14.58 -15.02
N ILE A 132 1.98 -14.23 -14.18
CA ILE A 132 2.98 -15.16 -13.62
C ILE A 132 2.30 -16.31 -12.86
N VAL A 133 1.32 -16.02 -12.01
CA VAL A 133 0.59 -17.04 -11.24
C VAL A 133 -0.12 -18.03 -12.17
N ARG A 134 -0.80 -17.54 -13.23
CA ARG A 134 -1.51 -18.42 -14.18
C ARG A 134 -0.55 -19.25 -15.04
N GLU A 135 0.52 -18.65 -15.54
CA GLU A 135 1.56 -19.33 -16.32
C GLU A 135 2.19 -20.48 -15.54
N ASN A 136 2.20 -20.42 -14.20
CA ASN A 136 2.72 -21.45 -13.31
C ASN A 136 1.63 -22.32 -12.66
N GLY A 137 0.45 -22.42 -13.28
CA GLY A 137 -0.62 -23.35 -12.87
C GLY A 137 -1.41 -22.91 -11.63
N GLY A 138 -1.23 -21.68 -11.16
CA GLY A 138 -1.99 -21.09 -10.07
C GLY A 138 -3.31 -20.45 -10.51
N SER A 139 -4.01 -19.85 -9.57
CA SER A 139 -5.31 -19.19 -9.80
C SER A 139 -5.34 -17.78 -9.19
N VAL A 140 -6.12 -16.90 -9.82
CA VAL A 140 -6.30 -15.53 -9.35
C VAL A 140 -7.79 -15.21 -9.29
N VAL A 141 -8.27 -14.77 -8.12
CA VAL A 141 -9.68 -14.42 -7.92
C VAL A 141 -9.82 -12.97 -7.43
N GLN A 142 -10.74 -12.23 -8.05
CA GLN A 142 -11.11 -10.87 -7.68
C GLN A 142 -12.57 -10.83 -7.19
N GLY A 143 -12.89 -9.86 -6.34
CA GLY A 143 -14.22 -9.74 -5.75
C GLY A 143 -14.51 -10.78 -4.67
N PHE A 144 -13.51 -11.55 -4.25
CA PHE A 144 -13.66 -12.58 -3.23
C PHE A 144 -13.26 -12.04 -1.86
N THR A 145 -14.22 -12.03 -0.93
CA THR A 145 -13.99 -11.57 0.43
C THR A 145 -13.78 -12.76 1.35
N VAL A 146 -12.57 -12.89 1.88
CA VAL A 146 -12.27 -13.86 2.94
C VAL A 146 -13.07 -13.50 4.19
N LYS A 147 -13.84 -14.44 4.69
CA LYS A 147 -14.69 -14.33 5.89
C LYS A 147 -14.04 -14.96 7.10
N GLU A 148 -13.38 -16.08 6.88
CA GLU A 148 -12.71 -16.84 7.92
C GLU A 148 -11.36 -17.36 7.44
N VAL A 149 -10.41 -17.38 8.36
CA VAL A 149 -9.10 -18.02 8.18
C VAL A 149 -9.12 -19.32 8.97
N LEU A 150 -9.03 -20.43 8.26
CA LEU A 150 -9.12 -21.77 8.82
C LEU A 150 -7.84 -22.14 9.57
N SER A 151 -7.98 -22.78 10.72
CA SER A 151 -6.84 -23.22 11.52
C SER A 151 -7.14 -24.50 12.27
N GLU A 152 -6.11 -25.30 12.49
CA GLU A 152 -6.11 -26.50 13.34
C GLU A 152 -5.24 -26.27 14.58
N GLY A 153 -5.60 -26.90 15.69
CA GLY A 153 -4.89 -26.69 16.97
C GLY A 153 -5.45 -25.52 17.77
N SER A 154 -4.71 -25.11 18.81
CA SER A 154 -5.11 -24.02 19.72
C SER A 154 -3.92 -23.14 20.10
N GLY A 155 -4.22 -21.84 20.36
CA GLY A 155 -3.22 -20.84 20.74
C GLY A 155 -2.07 -20.72 19.73
N ALA A 156 -0.89 -20.41 20.19
CA ALA A 156 0.30 -20.19 19.37
C ALA A 156 0.79 -21.44 18.59
N SER A 157 0.36 -22.65 18.98
CA SER A 157 0.65 -23.88 18.23
C SER A 157 -0.31 -24.15 17.07
N SER A 158 -1.30 -23.29 16.86
CA SER A 158 -2.25 -23.41 15.76
C SER A 158 -1.57 -23.31 14.41
N LYS A 159 -2.07 -24.09 13.46
CA LYS A 159 -1.63 -24.13 12.08
C LYS A 159 -2.75 -23.55 11.20
N ILE A 160 -2.44 -22.53 10.42
CA ILE A 160 -3.37 -22.04 9.40
C ILE A 160 -3.44 -23.04 8.27
N THR A 161 -4.66 -23.45 7.87
CA THR A 161 -4.88 -24.49 6.86
C THR A 161 -5.60 -23.99 5.62
N GLY A 162 -6.02 -22.72 5.61
CA GLY A 162 -6.68 -22.15 4.44
C GLY A 162 -7.61 -20.99 4.77
N VAL A 163 -8.54 -20.73 3.87
CA VAL A 163 -9.51 -19.63 3.99
C VAL A 163 -10.89 -20.05 3.50
N THR A 164 -11.92 -19.43 4.08
CA THR A 164 -13.31 -19.51 3.60
C THR A 164 -13.80 -18.10 3.28
N GLY A 165 -14.55 -17.95 2.20
CA GLY A 165 -15.06 -16.65 1.78
C GLY A 165 -16.15 -16.74 0.73
N LYS A 166 -16.51 -15.60 0.16
CA LYS A 166 -17.55 -15.52 -0.89
C LYS A 166 -17.32 -14.32 -1.81
N PHE A 167 -17.87 -14.41 -3.01
CA PHE A 167 -17.93 -13.30 -3.95
C PHE A 167 -18.97 -12.25 -3.58
N GLY A 168 -18.82 -11.02 -4.11
CA GLY A 168 -19.78 -9.93 -3.96
C GLY A 168 -19.73 -9.19 -2.62
N GLY A 169 -18.71 -9.40 -1.82
CA GLY A 169 -18.49 -8.69 -0.56
C GLY A 169 -19.34 -9.16 0.61
N GLY A 170 -19.44 -8.33 1.65
CA GLY A 170 -20.01 -8.72 2.95
C GLY A 170 -21.51 -9.00 2.98
N ARG A 171 -22.27 -8.43 2.04
CA ARG A 171 -23.74 -8.52 1.98
C ARG A 171 -24.24 -9.46 0.87
N SER A 172 -23.35 -10.12 0.15
CA SER A 172 -23.71 -11.06 -0.92
C SER A 172 -24.31 -12.34 -0.33
N ASP A 173 -25.36 -12.86 -0.95
CA ASP A 173 -25.95 -14.18 -0.64
C ASP A 173 -25.28 -15.32 -1.40
N GLY A 174 -24.12 -15.07 -2.04
CA GLY A 174 -23.33 -16.07 -2.73
C GLY A 174 -22.88 -17.21 -1.82
N PRO A 175 -22.64 -18.42 -2.39
CA PRO A 175 -22.17 -19.56 -1.62
C PRO A 175 -20.83 -19.29 -0.95
N LEU A 176 -20.63 -19.85 0.23
CA LEU A 176 -19.32 -19.93 0.85
C LEU A 176 -18.47 -20.93 0.07
N MET A 177 -17.24 -20.57 -0.20
CA MET A 177 -16.23 -21.42 -0.81
C MET A 177 -15.00 -21.47 0.09
N SER A 178 -14.38 -22.63 0.18
CA SER A 178 -13.20 -22.88 1.00
C SER A 178 -12.03 -23.29 0.14
N PHE A 179 -10.85 -22.79 0.47
CA PHE A 179 -9.61 -23.18 -0.18
C PHE A 179 -8.59 -23.54 0.90
N SER A 180 -7.89 -24.65 0.70
CA SER A 180 -6.83 -25.10 1.61
C SER A 180 -5.45 -24.78 1.08
N SER A 181 -4.48 -24.65 1.98
CA SER A 181 -3.10 -24.41 1.62
C SER A 181 -2.11 -24.88 2.69
N THR A 182 -0.89 -25.18 2.23
CA THR A 182 0.24 -25.43 3.13
C THR A 182 0.66 -24.14 3.83
N VAL A 183 0.67 -22.99 3.11
CA VAL A 183 1.01 -21.67 3.63
C VAL A 183 -0.06 -20.66 3.22
N THR A 184 -0.51 -19.84 4.16
CA THR A 184 -1.39 -18.70 3.89
C THR A 184 -0.67 -17.39 4.20
N ILE A 185 -0.52 -16.52 3.20
CA ILE A 185 0.16 -15.21 3.32
C ILE A 185 -0.88 -14.10 3.46
N GLY A 186 -0.79 -13.35 4.54
CA GLY A 186 -1.64 -12.18 4.79
C GLY A 186 -1.05 -10.89 4.19
N ALA A 187 -1.61 -10.40 3.11
CA ALA A 187 -1.21 -9.16 2.42
C ALA A 187 -2.38 -8.18 2.22
N GLY A 188 -3.42 -8.29 3.05
CA GLY A 188 -4.65 -7.49 2.96
C GLY A 188 -4.53 -6.06 3.53
N GLY A 189 -3.33 -5.62 3.93
CA GLY A 189 -3.10 -4.30 4.54
C GLY A 189 -3.79 -4.16 5.90
N TYR A 190 -4.19 -2.94 6.25
CA TYR A 190 -4.78 -2.59 7.55
C TYR A 190 -5.92 -3.52 8.04
N ASN A 191 -6.72 -4.06 7.15
CA ASN A 191 -7.85 -4.93 7.49
C ASN A 191 -7.62 -6.39 7.08
N CYS A 192 -6.37 -6.85 7.05
CA CYS A 192 -6.04 -8.21 6.66
C CYS A 192 -6.64 -9.25 7.61
N PRO A 193 -7.50 -10.17 7.13
CA PRO A 193 -8.10 -11.19 7.98
C PRO A 193 -7.06 -12.21 8.49
N VAL A 194 -6.02 -12.50 7.71
CA VAL A 194 -4.93 -13.40 8.12
C VAL A 194 -4.12 -12.78 9.25
N SER A 195 -3.77 -11.48 9.11
CA SER A 195 -3.09 -10.74 10.19
C SER A 195 -3.90 -10.75 11.49
N ARG A 196 -5.20 -10.50 11.38
CA ARG A 196 -6.10 -10.56 12.55
C ARG A 196 -6.10 -11.93 13.19
N LYS A 197 -6.25 -12.99 12.40
CA LYS A 197 -6.25 -14.36 12.91
C LYS A 197 -4.95 -14.69 13.65
N ILE A 198 -3.80 -14.27 13.11
CA ILE A 198 -2.50 -14.51 13.74
C ILE A 198 -2.42 -13.76 15.09
N THR A 199 -2.76 -12.48 15.12
CA THR A 199 -2.74 -11.71 16.37
C THR A 199 -3.70 -12.27 17.42
N ASP A 200 -4.89 -12.73 17.02
CA ASP A 200 -5.86 -13.39 17.91
C ASP A 200 -5.28 -14.70 18.51
N LEU A 201 -4.51 -15.47 17.72
CA LEU A 201 -3.87 -16.70 18.20
C LEU A 201 -2.77 -16.45 19.24
N TYR A 202 -2.14 -15.27 19.21
CA TYR A 202 -1.12 -14.85 20.18
C TYR A 202 -1.65 -13.98 21.31
N ASP A 203 -2.96 -13.77 21.38
CA ASP A 203 -3.61 -12.85 22.33
C ASP A 203 -3.02 -11.42 22.26
N GLU A 204 -2.72 -10.98 21.05
CA GLU A 204 -2.20 -9.65 20.79
C GLU A 204 -3.25 -8.75 20.11
N PRO A 205 -3.25 -7.44 20.41
CA PRO A 205 -4.16 -6.53 19.73
C PRO A 205 -3.83 -6.45 18.23
N HIS A 206 -4.83 -6.70 17.39
CA HIS A 206 -4.68 -6.56 15.94
C HIS A 206 -4.34 -5.12 15.53
N LYS A 207 -4.86 -4.14 16.26
CA LYS A 207 -4.69 -2.71 16.01
C LYS A 207 -4.26 -2.01 17.29
N ASP A 208 -3.13 -1.32 17.19
CA ASP A 208 -2.59 -0.46 18.24
C ASP A 208 -2.46 0.95 17.69
N ASP A 209 -3.14 1.92 18.31
CA ASP A 209 -3.15 3.31 17.86
C ASP A 209 -1.77 3.99 17.83
N TYR A 210 -0.80 3.46 18.57
CA TYR A 210 0.59 3.93 18.55
C TYR A 210 1.38 3.43 17.32
N HIS A 211 0.86 2.42 16.62
CA HIS A 211 1.50 1.79 15.46
C HIS A 211 0.66 1.94 14.18
N PHE A 212 -0.25 2.94 14.17
CA PHE A 212 -1.01 3.29 12.98
C PHE A 212 -1.04 4.80 12.76
N CYS A 213 -0.97 5.21 11.51
CA CYS A 213 -1.25 6.58 11.11
C CYS A 213 -2.55 6.68 10.33
N GLY A 214 -3.21 7.81 10.48
CA GLY A 214 -4.22 8.27 9.53
C GLY A 214 -3.52 9.00 8.39
N GLY A 215 -3.91 8.70 7.15
CA GLY A 215 -3.49 9.43 5.97
C GLY A 215 -4.71 10.02 5.24
N TYR A 216 -4.56 11.20 4.70
CA TYR A 216 -5.54 11.84 3.83
C TYR A 216 -4.82 12.43 2.63
N ARG A 217 -5.37 12.25 1.39
CA ARG A 217 -4.72 12.63 0.15
C ARG A 217 -5.74 13.16 -0.86
N GLU A 218 -5.29 14.12 -1.65
CA GLU A 218 -5.96 14.73 -2.80
C GLU A 218 -4.98 14.82 -3.97
N TYR A 219 -5.48 14.87 -5.21
CA TYR A 219 -4.68 15.31 -6.36
C TYR A 219 -5.05 16.75 -6.72
N TRP A 220 -4.02 17.52 -7.04
CA TRP A 220 -4.16 18.91 -7.42
C TRP A 220 -3.42 19.20 -8.72
N GLU A 221 -4.00 20.04 -9.57
CA GLU A 221 -3.37 20.55 -10.78
C GLU A 221 -2.85 21.96 -10.55
N ASN A 222 -1.74 22.32 -11.23
CA ASN A 222 -1.15 23.65 -11.23
C ASN A 222 -0.82 24.17 -9.82
N VAL A 223 -0.16 23.35 -9.01
CA VAL A 223 0.41 23.80 -7.73
C VAL A 223 1.72 24.52 -8.00
N ASP A 224 1.82 25.79 -7.61
CA ASP A 224 3.01 26.63 -7.83
C ASP A 224 4.25 26.15 -7.04
N GLY A 225 5.44 26.54 -7.51
CA GLY A 225 6.72 26.31 -6.83
C GLY A 225 7.27 24.92 -7.00
N LEU A 226 6.80 24.18 -8.01
CA LEU A 226 7.37 22.90 -8.46
C LEU A 226 8.11 23.04 -9.79
N GLU A 227 7.98 24.18 -10.46
CA GLU A 227 8.69 24.51 -11.70
C GLU A 227 10.20 24.59 -11.44
N GLY A 228 11.01 23.96 -12.29
CA GLY A 228 12.46 23.88 -12.12
C GLY A 228 12.95 23.03 -10.95
N GLN A 229 12.02 22.30 -10.29
CA GLN A 229 12.32 21.34 -9.23
C GLN A 229 12.22 19.90 -9.75
N GLU A 230 12.61 19.69 -10.99
CA GLU A 230 12.56 18.38 -11.62
C GLU A 230 13.22 17.31 -10.75
N GLY A 231 12.55 16.16 -10.64
CA GLY A 231 12.99 15.05 -9.80
C GLY A 231 12.78 15.22 -8.28
N GLN A 232 12.15 16.28 -7.82
CA GLN A 232 11.95 16.52 -6.39
C GLN A 232 10.53 16.15 -5.93
N ILE A 233 10.44 15.41 -4.82
CA ILE A 233 9.23 15.28 -3.99
C ILE A 233 9.47 16.02 -2.67
N GLU A 234 8.39 16.47 -2.02
CA GLU A 234 8.49 17.30 -0.82
C GLU A 234 7.78 16.68 0.39
N ILE A 235 8.45 16.68 1.53
CA ILE A 235 7.93 16.27 2.84
C ILE A 235 8.15 17.41 3.82
N HIS A 236 7.06 17.92 4.40
CA HIS A 236 7.09 19.08 5.30
C HIS A 236 6.57 18.72 6.68
N PHE A 237 7.39 18.94 7.68
CA PHE A 237 7.00 18.88 9.08
C PHE A 237 6.38 20.23 9.48
N ILE A 238 5.13 20.20 9.90
CA ILE A 238 4.33 21.38 10.28
C ILE A 238 3.84 21.16 11.71
N ASP A 239 3.91 22.18 12.56
CA ASP A 239 3.56 22.06 13.98
C ASP A 239 2.14 21.51 14.22
N GLU A 240 1.20 21.87 13.35
CA GLU A 240 -0.19 21.38 13.43
C GLU A 240 -0.36 19.92 13.04
N VAL A 241 0.64 19.35 12.39
CA VAL A 241 0.61 17.97 11.85
C VAL A 241 1.44 17.02 12.69
N LEU A 242 2.38 17.52 13.48
CA LEU A 242 3.26 16.68 14.31
C LEU A 242 2.48 15.84 15.36
N PRO A 243 2.88 14.60 15.60
CA PRO A 243 3.88 13.80 14.89
C PRO A 243 3.32 13.24 13.59
N GLY A 244 3.76 13.80 12.49
CA GLY A 244 3.33 13.50 11.13
C GLY A 244 3.93 14.50 10.16
N TYR A 245 3.46 14.50 8.92
CA TYR A 245 3.96 15.39 7.87
C TYR A 245 2.90 15.67 6.80
N PHE A 246 3.12 16.77 6.08
CA PHE A 246 2.43 17.17 4.87
C PHE A 246 3.35 16.89 3.68
N TRP A 247 2.82 16.40 2.57
CA TRP A 247 3.62 16.10 1.37
C TRP A 247 3.05 16.70 0.10
N LEU A 248 3.95 16.93 -0.86
CA LEU A 248 3.67 17.38 -2.22
C LEU A 248 4.51 16.50 -3.17
N PHE A 249 3.88 15.53 -3.81
CA PHE A 249 4.55 14.58 -4.69
C PHE A 249 3.99 14.74 -6.11
N PRO A 250 4.74 15.39 -7.03
CA PRO A 250 4.39 15.33 -8.44
C PRO A 250 4.28 13.88 -8.89
N VAL A 251 3.23 13.55 -9.65
CA VAL A 251 2.98 12.17 -10.13
C VAL A 251 2.95 12.07 -11.64
N LYS A 252 2.79 13.18 -12.31
CA LYS A 252 2.91 13.41 -13.75
C LYS A 252 2.94 14.90 -14.00
N GLU A 253 3.18 15.31 -15.26
CA GLU A 253 3.16 16.72 -15.64
C GLU A 253 1.88 17.43 -15.16
N GLY A 254 2.07 18.52 -14.44
CA GLY A 254 1.00 19.38 -13.91
C GLY A 254 0.14 18.80 -12.80
N VAL A 255 0.34 17.54 -12.35
CA VAL A 255 -0.47 16.89 -11.31
C VAL A 255 0.36 16.51 -10.09
N VAL A 256 -0.10 16.93 -8.93
CA VAL A 256 0.56 16.68 -7.64
C VAL A 256 -0.35 15.89 -6.70
N ASN A 257 0.18 14.84 -6.11
CA ASN A 257 -0.40 14.18 -4.95
C ASN A 257 -0.08 15.02 -3.72
N VAL A 258 -1.09 15.57 -3.10
CA VAL A 258 -1.02 16.40 -1.90
C VAL A 258 -1.66 15.66 -0.75
N GLY A 259 -0.95 15.50 0.34
CA GLY A 259 -1.53 14.78 1.45
C GLY A 259 -0.89 15.08 2.81
N ILE A 260 -1.49 14.44 3.79
CA ILE A 260 -1.14 14.62 5.19
C ILE A 260 -1.25 13.29 5.93
N GLY A 261 -0.31 13.00 6.81
CA GLY A 261 -0.33 11.86 7.69
C GLY A 261 -0.06 12.23 9.13
N MET A 262 -0.74 11.58 10.07
CA MET A 262 -0.52 11.78 11.51
C MET A 262 -0.75 10.47 12.26
N LEU A 263 0.02 10.25 13.33
CA LEU A 263 -0.15 9.12 14.22
C LEU A 263 -1.56 9.14 14.85
N ILE A 264 -2.28 8.02 14.82
CA ILE A 264 -3.69 7.96 15.28
C ILE A 264 -3.81 8.25 16.76
N SER A 265 -2.90 7.74 17.59
CA SER A 265 -2.90 8.01 19.04
C SER A 265 -2.81 9.51 19.35
N GLU A 266 -2.05 10.25 18.56
CA GLU A 266 -1.93 11.70 18.71
C GLU A 266 -3.10 12.45 18.08
N GLN A 267 -3.59 12.00 16.92
CA GLN A 267 -4.78 12.58 16.29
C GLN A 267 -6.01 12.52 17.21
N ARG A 268 -6.19 11.42 17.96
CA ARG A 268 -7.30 11.26 18.91
C ARG A 268 -7.26 12.22 20.08
N LYS A 269 -6.06 12.67 20.50
CA LYS A 269 -5.89 13.67 21.55
C LYS A 269 -6.20 15.10 21.09
N GLN A 270 -6.22 15.35 19.79
CA GLN A 270 -6.42 16.67 19.22
C GLN A 270 -7.88 17.16 19.40
N LYS A 271 -8.06 18.49 19.38
CA LYS A 271 -9.36 19.17 19.48
C LYS A 271 -9.62 20.06 18.25
N GLY A 272 -10.86 20.40 18.02
CA GLY A 272 -11.25 21.33 16.95
C GLY A 272 -10.88 20.82 15.55
N MET A 273 -10.26 21.68 14.76
CA MET A 273 -9.81 21.40 13.39
C MET A 273 -8.86 20.20 13.35
N LYS A 274 -7.95 20.08 14.30
CA LYS A 274 -6.90 19.07 14.35
C LYS A 274 -7.42 17.62 14.52
N LYS A 275 -8.70 17.42 14.83
CA LYS A 275 -9.33 16.09 14.84
C LYS A 275 -9.50 15.46 13.45
N SER A 276 -9.45 16.26 12.38
CA SER A 276 -9.72 15.79 11.03
C SER A 276 -8.58 16.15 10.10
N LEU A 277 -7.89 15.14 9.56
CA LEU A 277 -6.83 15.35 8.59
C LEU A 277 -7.31 16.14 7.38
N LYS A 278 -8.53 15.88 6.89
CA LYS A 278 -9.14 16.68 5.82
C LYS A 278 -9.22 18.17 6.17
N LYS A 279 -9.61 18.51 7.41
CA LYS A 279 -9.69 19.92 7.85
C LYS A 279 -8.32 20.54 8.01
N ILE A 280 -7.34 19.78 8.52
CA ILE A 280 -5.96 20.27 8.63
C ILE A 280 -5.40 20.54 7.24
N GLN A 281 -5.54 19.59 6.31
CA GLN A 281 -5.05 19.76 4.94
C GLN A 281 -5.71 20.96 4.26
N LYS A 282 -7.03 21.11 4.41
CA LYS A 282 -7.74 22.28 3.89
C LYS A 282 -7.15 23.58 4.44
N TRP A 283 -6.91 23.67 5.75
CA TRP A 283 -6.27 24.83 6.37
C TRP A 283 -4.85 25.08 5.83
N VAL A 284 -4.05 23.99 5.64
CA VAL A 284 -2.70 24.13 5.05
C VAL A 284 -2.77 24.73 3.65
N ILE A 285 -3.72 24.29 2.84
CA ILE A 285 -3.89 24.73 1.45
C ILE A 285 -4.45 26.17 1.38
N GLU A 286 -5.40 26.53 2.23
CA GLU A 286 -6.11 27.79 2.13
C GLU A 286 -5.48 28.91 2.96
N GLU A 287 -4.90 28.62 4.11
CA GLU A 287 -4.57 29.62 5.13
C GLU A 287 -3.11 29.59 5.61
N HIS A 288 -2.42 28.43 5.52
CA HIS A 288 -1.05 28.33 6.07
C HIS A 288 -0.10 29.31 5.35
N PRO A 289 0.65 30.15 6.07
CA PRO A 289 1.43 31.26 5.48
C PRO A 289 2.45 30.83 4.41
N ARG A 290 3.00 29.63 4.55
CA ARG A 290 4.02 29.07 3.64
C ARG A 290 3.40 28.40 2.41
N PHE A 291 2.28 27.70 2.56
CA PHE A 291 1.73 26.86 1.50
C PHE A 291 0.57 27.47 0.74
N SER A 292 -0.29 28.27 1.39
CA SER A 292 -1.52 28.78 0.75
C SER A 292 -1.26 29.53 -0.57
N ARG A 293 -0.11 30.20 -0.68
CA ARG A 293 0.27 30.92 -1.91
C ARG A 293 0.46 29.98 -3.11
N ARG A 294 0.94 28.74 -2.85
CA ARG A 294 1.19 27.74 -3.89
C ARG A 294 -0.09 27.19 -4.50
N PHE A 295 -1.21 27.34 -3.80
CA PHE A 295 -2.51 26.79 -4.24
C PHE A 295 -3.46 27.85 -4.82
N LYS A 296 -3.04 29.12 -4.96
CA LYS A 296 -3.92 30.20 -5.48
C LYS A 296 -4.47 29.95 -6.88
N GLY A 297 -3.68 29.34 -7.77
CA GLY A 297 -4.08 28.95 -9.13
C GLY A 297 -4.40 27.49 -9.30
N ALA A 298 -4.20 26.70 -8.23
CA ALA A 298 -4.35 25.27 -8.27
C ALA A 298 -5.81 24.81 -8.33
N LYS A 299 -6.05 23.64 -8.91
CA LYS A 299 -7.38 23.04 -9.02
C LYS A 299 -7.37 21.64 -8.42
N LEU A 300 -8.32 21.37 -7.55
CA LEU A 300 -8.56 20.02 -7.03
C LEU A 300 -9.05 19.12 -8.17
N VAL A 301 -8.43 17.96 -8.32
CA VAL A 301 -8.95 16.89 -9.18
C VAL A 301 -10.15 16.27 -8.48
N GLU A 302 -11.34 16.52 -8.98
CA GLU A 302 -12.61 16.13 -8.37
C GLU A 302 -12.69 14.61 -8.15
N GLY A 303 -13.16 14.19 -6.97
CA GLY A 303 -13.29 12.78 -6.57
C GLY A 303 -11.97 12.10 -6.19
N SER A 304 -10.87 12.86 -6.14
CA SER A 304 -9.56 12.34 -5.74
C SER A 304 -9.36 12.23 -4.23
N GLU A 305 -10.24 12.87 -3.44
CA GLU A 305 -10.11 12.92 -1.98
C GLU A 305 -10.29 11.55 -1.35
N LYS A 306 -9.29 11.09 -0.61
CA LYS A 306 -9.33 9.82 0.12
C LYS A 306 -8.60 9.86 1.45
N GLY A 307 -9.20 9.20 2.44
CA GLY A 307 -8.56 8.94 3.72
C GLY A 307 -8.42 7.44 3.98
N TRP A 308 -7.34 7.05 4.62
CA TRP A 308 -7.10 5.66 5.03
C TRP A 308 -6.23 5.57 6.26
N GLN A 309 -6.18 4.40 6.86
CA GLN A 309 -5.29 4.07 7.96
C GLN A 309 -4.17 3.17 7.46
N LEU A 310 -2.93 3.48 7.86
CA LEU A 310 -1.72 2.81 7.45
C LEU A 310 -1.01 2.24 8.70
N PRO A 311 -0.58 0.97 8.68
CA PRO A 311 0.21 0.41 9.76
C PRO A 311 1.66 0.92 9.70
N PHE A 312 2.24 1.21 10.86
CA PHE A 312 3.69 1.29 11.05
C PHE A 312 4.24 -0.04 11.56
N GLY A 313 5.54 -0.26 11.40
CA GLY A 313 6.23 -1.36 12.05
C GLY A 313 6.01 -1.32 13.56
N SER A 314 5.58 -2.44 14.14
CA SER A 314 5.34 -2.55 15.59
C SER A 314 6.42 -3.41 16.19
N PRO A 315 7.19 -2.91 17.18
CA PRO A 315 8.11 -3.73 17.95
C PRO A 315 7.31 -4.66 18.87
N ARG A 316 6.85 -5.77 18.32
CA ARG A 316 6.20 -6.83 19.11
C ARG A 316 7.26 -7.63 19.84
N LYS A 317 6.95 -8.06 21.08
CA LYS A 317 7.89 -8.84 21.91
C LYS A 317 8.25 -10.18 21.27
N GLU A 318 7.31 -10.78 20.56
CA GLU A 318 7.49 -11.98 19.76
C GLU A 318 6.94 -11.70 18.36
N ALA A 319 7.74 -11.88 17.33
CA ALA A 319 7.29 -11.68 15.97
C ALA A 319 6.28 -12.78 15.60
N PRO A 320 4.96 -12.50 15.48
CA PRO A 320 3.99 -13.51 15.08
C PRO A 320 4.16 -13.93 13.62
N SER A 321 5.17 -13.39 12.95
CA SER A 321 5.49 -13.66 11.55
C SER A 321 6.13 -15.02 11.29
N PHE A 322 6.57 -15.74 12.32
CA PHE A 322 7.27 -17.01 12.16
C PHE A 322 6.49 -18.19 12.76
N GLN A 323 5.40 -18.53 12.11
CA GLN A 323 4.87 -19.89 12.23
C GLN A 323 5.23 -20.68 10.98
N PRO A 324 5.63 -21.95 11.12
CA PRO A 324 6.14 -22.77 10.00
C PRO A 324 5.14 -22.96 8.86
N ARG A 325 3.96 -22.36 8.87
CA ARG A 325 2.91 -22.51 7.83
C ARG A 325 1.99 -21.28 7.67
N SER A 326 2.36 -20.14 8.21
CA SER A 326 1.68 -18.86 7.91
C SER A 326 2.69 -17.73 7.88
N CYS A 327 2.55 -16.85 6.93
CA CYS A 327 3.39 -15.65 6.80
C CYS A 327 2.52 -14.40 6.90
N LEU A 328 2.96 -13.46 7.72
CA LEU A 328 2.38 -12.14 7.81
C LEU A 328 3.23 -11.18 6.98
N LEU A 329 2.76 -10.79 5.81
CA LEU A 329 3.31 -9.64 5.13
C LEU A 329 2.63 -8.39 5.70
N TYR A 330 3.32 -7.70 6.60
CA TYR A 330 3.10 -6.27 6.74
C TYR A 330 3.65 -5.65 5.46
N THR A 331 2.77 -5.20 4.60
CA THR A 331 3.16 -4.22 3.62
C THR A 331 3.43 -2.95 4.41
N SER A 332 4.68 -2.79 4.88
CA SER A 332 5.19 -1.47 5.15
C SER A 332 4.96 -0.65 3.88
N ASP A 333 4.41 0.53 4.02
CA ASP A 333 4.53 1.53 2.97
C ASP A 333 6.04 1.67 2.69
N ALA A 334 6.41 1.94 1.44
CA ALA A 334 7.81 2.10 1.00
C ALA A 334 8.62 3.14 1.83
N ALA A 335 7.95 3.84 2.77
CA ALA A 335 8.58 4.72 3.74
C ALA A 335 9.24 4.01 4.94
N ASP A 336 8.94 2.71 5.18
CA ASP A 336 9.43 1.97 6.36
C ASP A 336 10.75 1.22 6.11
N GLU A 337 11.29 1.25 4.90
CA GLU A 337 12.54 0.56 4.54
C GLU A 337 13.83 1.30 4.95
N SER A 338 13.74 2.41 5.68
CA SER A 338 14.91 3.19 6.06
C SER A 338 15.56 2.78 7.39
N VAL A 339 15.09 1.74 8.06
CA VAL A 339 15.64 1.29 9.34
C VAL A 339 15.90 -0.21 9.35
N SER A 340 17.02 -0.62 8.81
CA SER A 340 17.77 -1.80 9.27
C SER A 340 19.22 -1.69 8.82
#